data_df8aaacdc400e5391c21daf692323fe4
#
_entry.id   df8aaacdc400e5391c21daf692323fe4
#
_cell.length_a   1.000
_cell.length_b   1.000
_cell.length_c   1.000
_cell.angle_alpha   90.00
_cell.angle_beta   90.00
_cell.angle_gamma   90.00
#
_symmetry.space_group_name_H-M   'P 1'
#
loop_
_entity.id
_entity.type
_entity.pdbx_description
1 polymer ?
#
loop_
_entity_poly.entity_id
_entity_poly.type
_entity_poly.pdbx_seq_one_letter_code
_entity_poly.pdbx_strand_id
1 'polypeptide(L)'
;MNVTLRMIGAEWCAPCTRVWPWVREAAQQLSGDVTCSYVSIEDYKGDDVLSVPTLIVLRDGQEVGRVVRFSGMASLARGIRRMLEAPQ
;
A
#
# COMPACT_ATOMS: atom_id res chain seq x y z
N MET A 1 -7.96 7.93 -13.38
CA MET A 1 -6.89 7.96 -12.38
C MET A 1 -6.36 6.54 -12.20
N ASN A 2 -5.08 6.37 -12.26
CA ASN A 2 -4.43 5.06 -12.18
C ASN A 2 -3.73 4.96 -10.81
N VAL A 3 -4.20 4.01 -10.01
CA VAL A 3 -3.71 3.86 -8.63
C VAL A 3 -2.96 2.55 -8.50
N THR A 4 -1.79 2.59 -7.88
CA THR A 4 -1.05 1.39 -7.52
C THR A 4 -0.89 1.34 -6.01
N LEU A 5 -1.28 0.21 -5.44
CA LEU A 5 -1.06 -0.09 -4.03
C LEU A 5 0.06 -1.12 -3.98
N ARG A 6 1.27 -0.66 -3.66
CA ARG A 6 2.46 -1.50 -3.68
C ARG A 6 2.87 -1.86 -2.26
N MET A 7 2.70 -3.12 -1.92
CA MET A 7 3.06 -3.64 -0.61
C MET A 7 4.50 -4.13 -0.63
N ILE A 8 5.31 -3.63 0.29
CA ILE A 8 6.65 -4.17 0.52
C ILE A 8 6.55 -5.07 1.75
N GLY A 9 6.87 -6.33 1.59
CA GLY A 9 6.72 -7.30 2.66
C GLY A 9 7.81 -8.35 2.65
N ALA A 10 7.61 -9.43 3.40
CA ALA A 10 8.56 -10.53 3.47
C ALA A 10 7.82 -11.82 3.84
N GLU A 11 8.35 -12.96 3.40
CA GLU A 11 7.75 -14.25 3.72
C GLU A 11 7.76 -14.55 5.22
N TRP A 12 8.79 -14.07 5.91
CA TRP A 12 8.94 -14.30 7.36
C TRP A 12 8.11 -13.30 8.19
N CYS A 13 7.39 -12.42 7.56
CA CYS A 13 6.68 -11.33 8.23
C CYS A 13 5.20 -11.72 8.42
N ALA A 14 4.82 -12.14 9.62
CA ALA A 14 3.44 -12.50 9.92
C ALA A 14 2.47 -11.32 9.74
N PRO A 15 2.79 -10.10 10.20
CA PRO A 15 1.91 -8.95 9.92
C PRO A 15 1.68 -8.72 8.43
N CYS A 16 2.67 -8.98 7.58
CA CYS A 16 2.52 -8.82 6.13
C CYS A 16 1.43 -9.74 5.59
N THR A 17 1.41 -10.98 6.05
CA THR A 17 0.38 -11.94 5.65
C THR A 17 -1.01 -11.48 6.12
N ARG A 18 -1.09 -10.90 7.30
CA ARG A 18 -2.36 -10.45 7.85
C ARG A 18 -2.91 -9.23 7.11
N VAL A 19 -2.04 -8.26 6.74
CA VAL A 19 -2.53 -7.02 6.15
C VAL A 19 -2.68 -7.07 4.65
N TRP A 20 -2.06 -8.02 3.97
CA TRP A 20 -2.17 -8.13 2.51
C TRP A 20 -3.63 -8.25 2.04
N PRO A 21 -4.48 -9.10 2.66
CA PRO A 21 -5.90 -9.12 2.29
C PRO A 21 -6.60 -7.78 2.51
N TRP A 22 -6.20 -6.99 3.52
CA TRP A 22 -6.76 -5.66 3.74
C TRP A 22 -6.45 -4.72 2.59
N VAL A 23 -5.22 -4.79 2.07
CA VAL A 23 -4.80 -3.97 0.94
C VAL A 23 -5.64 -4.31 -0.28
N ARG A 24 -5.84 -5.60 -0.55
CA ARG A 24 -6.64 -6.07 -1.68
C ARG A 24 -8.09 -5.64 -1.54
N GLU A 25 -8.64 -5.72 -0.33
CA GLU A 25 -10.00 -5.29 -0.06
C GLU A 25 -10.16 -3.79 -0.25
N ALA A 26 -9.19 -3.01 0.25
CA ALA A 26 -9.20 -1.56 0.06
C ALA A 26 -9.19 -1.20 -1.43
N ALA A 27 -8.42 -1.94 -2.22
CA ALA A 27 -8.37 -1.71 -3.66
C ALA A 27 -9.75 -1.87 -4.31
N GLN A 28 -10.54 -2.84 -3.84
CA GLN A 28 -11.87 -3.07 -4.39
C GLN A 28 -12.85 -1.95 -4.05
N GLN A 29 -12.56 -1.17 -3.01
CA GLN A 29 -13.42 -0.06 -2.60
C GLN A 29 -13.09 1.23 -3.30
N LEU A 30 -12.00 1.28 -4.05
CA LEU A 30 -11.59 2.47 -4.79
C LEU A 30 -12.15 2.41 -6.20
N SER A 31 -12.47 3.59 -6.75
CA SER A 31 -12.90 3.69 -8.14
C SER A 31 -11.71 3.92 -9.06
N GLY A 32 -11.89 3.58 -10.34
CA GLY A 32 -10.86 3.74 -11.35
C GLY A 32 -9.99 2.52 -11.51
N ASP A 33 -8.85 2.67 -12.15
CA ASP A 33 -7.91 1.58 -12.39
C ASP A 33 -7.00 1.41 -11.18
N VAL A 34 -7.19 0.33 -10.44
CA VAL A 34 -6.42 0.07 -9.22
C VAL A 34 -5.67 -1.24 -9.38
N THR A 35 -4.36 -1.19 -9.18
CA THR A 35 -3.48 -2.35 -9.24
C THR A 35 -2.87 -2.57 -7.86
N CYS A 36 -2.89 -3.81 -7.40
CA CYS A 36 -2.16 -4.21 -6.19
C CYS A 36 -0.92 -4.98 -6.61
N SER A 37 0.23 -4.65 -6.02
CA SER A 37 1.45 -5.41 -6.23
C SER A 37 2.12 -5.69 -4.90
N TYR A 38 2.80 -6.82 -4.83
CA TYR A 38 3.54 -7.24 -3.64
C TYR A 38 4.99 -7.44 -4.04
N VAL A 39 5.88 -6.75 -3.34
CA VAL A 39 7.32 -6.83 -3.59
C VAL A 39 8.01 -7.28 -2.31
N SER A 40 8.81 -8.32 -2.40
CA SER A 40 9.64 -8.74 -1.26
C SER A 40 10.66 -7.66 -0.96
N ILE A 41 10.91 -7.41 0.33
CA ILE A 41 11.93 -6.44 0.75
C ILE A 41 13.30 -6.80 0.16
N GLU A 42 13.55 -8.08 -0.08
CA GLU A 42 14.81 -8.54 -0.66
C GLU A 42 14.96 -8.11 -2.12
N ASP A 43 13.85 -7.92 -2.81
CA ASP A 43 13.83 -7.50 -4.23
C ASP A 43 13.62 -6.00 -4.39
N TYR A 44 13.31 -5.29 -3.32
CA TYR A 44 13.05 -3.86 -3.38
C TYR A 44 14.37 -3.11 -3.60
N LYS A 45 14.40 -2.25 -4.62
CA LYS A 45 15.64 -1.59 -5.06
C LYS A 45 15.97 -0.32 -4.29
N GLY A 46 15.01 0.23 -3.54
CA GLY A 46 15.26 1.42 -2.74
C GLY A 46 15.86 1.08 -1.38
N ASP A 47 16.38 2.08 -0.70
CA ASP A 47 16.90 1.94 0.66
C ASP A 47 16.05 2.70 1.67
N ASP A 48 14.89 3.18 1.27
CA ASP A 48 14.03 4.05 2.05
C ASP A 48 12.89 3.31 2.74
N VAL A 49 12.83 1.98 2.64
CA VAL A 49 11.89 1.16 3.38
C VAL A 49 12.63 0.50 4.54
N LEU A 50 12.30 0.93 5.76
CA LEU A 50 13.03 0.53 6.97
C LEU A 50 12.33 -0.57 7.75
N SER A 51 11.10 -0.90 7.39
CA SER A 51 10.34 -1.94 8.09
C SER A 51 9.31 -2.53 7.15
N VAL A 52 8.88 -3.74 7.45
CA VAL A 52 7.77 -4.39 6.74
C VAL A 52 6.67 -4.71 7.75
N PRO A 53 5.40 -4.59 7.35
CA PRO A 53 4.94 -4.20 6.02
C PRO A 53 4.98 -2.68 5.81
N THR A 54 5.23 -2.26 4.59
CA THR A 54 5.07 -0.86 4.16
C THR A 54 4.22 -0.85 2.90
N LEU A 55 3.18 -0.04 2.89
CA LEU A 55 2.35 0.14 1.71
C LEU A 55 2.68 1.49 1.07
N ILE A 56 3.08 1.46 -0.18
CA ILE A 56 3.35 2.66 -0.96
C ILE A 56 2.15 2.89 -1.88
N VAL A 57 1.57 4.08 -1.80
CA VAL A 57 0.41 4.46 -2.61
C VAL A 57 0.88 5.37 -3.72
N LEU A 58 0.63 4.96 -4.97
CA LEU A 58 1.00 5.74 -6.15
C LEU A 58 -0.24 6.14 -6.92
N ARG A 59 -0.24 7.36 -7.43
CA ARG A 59 -1.27 7.86 -8.33
C ARG A 59 -0.61 8.33 -9.62
N ASP A 60 -1.00 7.70 -10.73
CA ASP A 60 -0.44 8.00 -12.05
C ASP A 60 1.09 7.93 -12.03
N GLY A 61 1.61 6.93 -11.33
CA GLY A 61 3.04 6.66 -11.26
C GLY A 61 3.81 7.43 -10.20
N GLN A 62 3.16 8.36 -9.48
CA GLN A 62 3.81 9.17 -8.45
C GLN A 62 3.37 8.76 -7.07
N GLU A 63 4.31 8.63 -6.17
CA GLU A 63 3.99 8.31 -4.78
C GLU A 63 3.26 9.48 -4.13
N VAL A 64 2.09 9.20 -3.55
CA VAL A 64 1.29 10.20 -2.85
C VAL A 64 1.28 9.96 -1.34
N GLY A 65 1.76 8.81 -0.87
CA GLY A 65 1.87 8.55 0.55
C GLY A 65 2.26 7.12 0.85
N ARG A 66 2.47 6.84 2.14
CA ARG A 66 2.85 5.51 2.64
C ARG A 66 2.07 5.20 3.89
N VAL A 67 1.83 3.91 4.10
CA VAL A 67 1.25 3.41 5.35
C VAL A 67 2.25 2.43 5.93
N VAL A 68 2.67 2.68 7.18
CA VAL A 68 3.59 1.79 7.90
C VAL A 68 2.94 1.21 9.15
N ARG A 69 1.77 1.71 9.55
CA ARG A 69 1.00 1.21 10.68
C ARG A 69 -0.38 0.83 10.20
N PHE A 70 -0.77 -0.39 10.49
CA PHE A 70 -2.03 -0.97 10.01
C PHE A 70 -2.87 -1.34 11.23
N SER A 71 -3.94 -0.59 11.44
CA SER A 71 -4.81 -0.78 12.61
C SER A 71 -6.18 -1.35 12.25
N GLY A 72 -6.41 -1.66 10.97
CA GLY A 72 -7.65 -2.28 10.53
C GLY A 72 -7.97 -1.89 9.10
N MET A 73 -8.89 -2.62 8.50
CA MET A 73 -9.26 -2.46 7.10
C MET A 73 -9.90 -1.09 6.83
N ALA A 74 -10.83 -0.66 7.70
CA ALA A 74 -11.54 0.60 7.48
C ALA A 74 -10.59 1.80 7.61
N SER A 75 -9.69 1.75 8.59
CA SER A 75 -8.69 2.78 8.80
C SER A 75 -7.74 2.88 7.60
N LEU A 76 -7.32 1.73 7.07
CA LEU A 76 -6.46 1.66 5.90
C LEU A 76 -7.14 2.30 4.70
N ALA A 77 -8.38 1.94 4.42
CA ALA A 77 -9.12 2.48 3.28
C ALA A 77 -9.26 4.00 3.37
N ARG A 78 -9.57 4.52 4.57
CA ARG A 78 -9.68 5.97 4.78
C ARG A 78 -8.36 6.68 4.53
N GLY A 79 -7.27 6.10 5.02
CA GLY A 79 -5.94 6.68 4.85
C GLY A 79 -5.56 6.75 3.37
N ILE A 80 -5.81 5.69 2.62
CA ILE A 80 -5.52 5.66 1.20
C ILE A 80 -6.34 6.73 0.47
N ARG A 81 -7.63 6.85 0.78
CA ARG A 81 -8.47 7.87 0.14
C ARG A 81 -7.96 9.27 0.39
N ARG A 82 -7.52 9.58 1.62
CA ARG A 82 -6.96 10.89 1.94
C ARG A 82 -5.73 11.19 1.11
N MET A 83 -4.86 10.20 0.93
CA MET A 83 -3.66 10.38 0.12
C MET A 83 -4.02 10.68 -1.34
N LEU A 84 -5.03 9.97 -1.86
CA LEU A 84 -5.44 10.13 -3.25
C LEU A 84 -6.17 11.45 -3.50
N GLU A 85 -6.81 12.01 -2.49
CA GLU A 85 -7.56 13.25 -2.60
C GLU A 85 -6.72 14.49 -2.32
N ALA A 86 -5.53 14.31 -1.73
CA ALA A 86 -4.68 15.44 -1.39
C ALA A 86 -4.16 16.14 -2.65
N PRO A 87 -4.05 17.47 -2.64
CA PRO A 87 -3.45 18.21 -3.76
C PRO A 87 -1.98 17.82 -3.93
N GLN A 88 -1.55 17.77 -5.19
CA GLN A 88 -0.16 17.45 -5.54
C GLN A 88 0.62 18.68 -5.94
#